data_3e00cc4c461c32a0d0cc90299c1af1df
#
_entry.id   3e00cc4c461c32a0d0cc90299c1af1df
#
_cell.length_a   1.000
_cell.length_b   1.000
_cell.length_c   1.000
_cell.angle_alpha   90.00
_cell.angle_beta   90.00
_cell.angle_gamma   90.00
#
_symmetry.space_group_name_H-M   'P 1'
#
loop_
_entity.id
_entity.type
_entity.pdbx_description
1 polymer ?
#
loop_
_entity_poly.entity_id
_entity_poly.type
_entity_poly.pdbx_seq_one_letter_code
_entity_poly.pdbx_strand_id
1 'polypeptide(L)'
;VICALPAYTPWRMVVAGDLATVFETTMTENLCPPTVIDDMSWIKPGVSAWYWGGSDGNKTDIQKVYGGIREGEYDHADFAAEMGWPYTLIDGGWSAEWVPSLVKHAQEKGVECLLWQTAKLSDSQDFSNDNMEKTLKQWADWGIKGIKIDFWEDDSHETMIRMENLLKLCGKYKMMVNYHGCTR
;
A
#
# COMPACT_ATOMS: atom_id res chain seq x y z
N VAL A 1 17.11 -17.88 18.39
CA VAL A 1 17.07 -16.41 18.40
C VAL A 1 17.94 -15.94 19.55
N ILE A 2 18.92 -15.10 19.26
CA ILE A 2 19.79 -14.47 20.29
C ILE A 2 19.34 -13.02 20.37
N CYS A 3 18.92 -12.56 21.55
CA CYS A 3 18.57 -11.17 21.79
C CYS A 3 19.23 -10.64 23.06
N ALA A 4 19.51 -9.35 23.10
CA ALA A 4 19.99 -8.67 24.31
C ALA A 4 18.83 -8.50 25.31
N LEU A 5 19.13 -8.55 26.60
CA LEU A 5 18.14 -8.30 27.66
C LEU A 5 18.22 -6.81 28.12
N PRO A 6 17.07 -6.21 28.48
CA PRO A 6 15.70 -6.78 28.46
C PRO A 6 15.15 -6.92 27.04
N ALA A 7 14.40 -7.98 26.78
CA ALA A 7 13.77 -8.25 25.50
C ALA A 7 12.25 -8.36 25.67
N TYR A 8 11.51 -7.85 24.71
CA TYR A 8 10.05 -7.91 24.65
C TYR A 8 9.60 -8.77 23.48
N THR A 9 8.56 -9.58 23.69
CA THR A 9 7.90 -10.29 22.59
C THR A 9 6.69 -9.48 22.11
N PRO A 10 6.29 -9.63 20.85
CA PRO A 10 5.03 -9.05 20.40
C PRO A 10 3.85 -9.66 21.19
N TRP A 11 2.77 -8.90 21.30
CA TRP A 11 1.52 -9.38 21.87
C TRP A 11 1.01 -10.57 21.06
N ARG A 12 0.51 -11.56 21.78
CA ARG A 12 -0.20 -12.70 21.19
C ARG A 12 -1.59 -12.73 21.75
N MET A 13 -2.59 -12.78 20.87
CA MET A 13 -3.99 -12.73 21.25
C MET A 13 -4.72 -13.97 20.79
N VAL A 14 -5.69 -14.38 21.59
CA VAL A 14 -6.68 -15.38 21.21
C VAL A 14 -8.05 -14.80 21.52
N VAL A 15 -8.90 -14.71 20.52
CA VAL A 15 -10.29 -14.30 20.66
C VAL A 15 -11.17 -15.53 20.50
N ALA A 16 -12.00 -15.81 21.51
CA ALA A 16 -12.94 -16.92 21.51
C ALA A 16 -14.33 -16.41 21.92
N GLY A 17 -15.34 -16.75 21.13
CA GLY A 17 -16.71 -16.33 21.34
C GLY A 17 -17.62 -16.73 20.19
N ASP A 18 -18.79 -16.14 20.14
CA ASP A 18 -19.67 -16.25 18.96
C ASP A 18 -19.10 -15.48 17.76
N LEU A 19 -19.78 -15.59 16.64
CA LEU A 19 -19.34 -14.98 15.39
C LEU A 19 -19.17 -13.45 15.53
N ALA A 20 -20.12 -12.77 16.18
CA ALA A 20 -20.05 -11.32 16.37
C ALA A 20 -18.83 -10.94 17.22
N THR A 21 -18.61 -11.61 18.34
CA THR A 21 -17.44 -11.38 19.22
C THR A 21 -16.12 -11.51 18.47
N VAL A 22 -16.00 -12.52 17.59
CA VAL A 22 -14.76 -12.75 16.85
C VAL A 22 -14.54 -11.69 15.75
N PHE A 23 -15.61 -11.28 15.06
CA PHE A 23 -15.48 -10.33 13.95
C PHE A 23 -15.47 -8.86 14.40
N GLU A 24 -16.11 -8.52 15.51
CA GLU A 24 -16.24 -7.14 15.97
C GLU A 24 -15.19 -6.75 17.02
N THR A 25 -14.26 -7.65 17.35
CA THR A 25 -13.23 -7.37 18.34
C THR A 25 -12.31 -6.22 17.89
N THR A 26 -12.10 -5.27 18.77
CA THR A 26 -11.12 -4.18 18.61
C THR A 26 -9.84 -4.42 19.44
N MET A 27 -9.59 -5.67 19.80
CA MET A 27 -8.48 -5.99 20.71
C MET A 27 -7.12 -5.63 20.11
N THR A 28 -6.95 -5.80 18.79
CA THR A 28 -5.71 -5.43 18.09
C THR A 28 -5.44 -3.95 18.22
N GLU A 29 -6.44 -3.13 17.92
CA GLU A 29 -6.35 -1.67 18.00
C GLU A 29 -6.09 -1.19 19.43
N ASN A 30 -6.73 -1.83 20.41
CA ASN A 30 -6.59 -1.49 21.82
C ASN A 30 -5.20 -1.79 22.39
N LEU A 31 -4.44 -2.70 21.77
CA LEU A 31 -3.06 -3.03 22.17
C LEU A 31 -2.01 -2.19 21.43
N CYS A 32 -2.41 -1.46 20.39
CA CYS A 32 -1.50 -0.55 19.71
C CYS A 32 -1.20 0.69 20.56
N PRO A 33 0.02 1.24 20.49
CA PRO A 33 0.31 2.54 21.04
C PRO A 33 -0.61 3.62 20.47
N PRO A 34 -0.88 4.69 21.21
CA PRO A 34 -1.60 5.85 20.67
C PRO A 34 -0.91 6.38 19.43
N THR A 35 -1.70 6.96 18.50
CA THR A 35 -1.14 7.61 17.31
C THR A 35 -0.14 8.70 17.69
N VAL A 36 0.92 8.80 16.89
CA VAL A 36 1.92 9.88 16.96
C VAL A 36 1.72 10.91 15.85
N ILE A 37 0.65 10.79 15.06
CA ILE A 37 0.32 11.71 13.97
C ILE A 37 -0.67 12.74 14.51
N ASP A 38 -0.25 14.01 14.55
CA ASP A 38 -1.08 15.11 15.05
C ASP A 38 -2.26 15.44 14.08
N ASP A 39 -1.98 15.50 12.78
CA ASP A 39 -2.97 15.76 11.74
C ASP A 39 -3.34 14.48 10.99
N MET A 40 -4.47 13.89 11.32
CA MET A 40 -5.01 12.69 10.65
C MET A 40 -6.04 13.02 9.55
N SER A 41 -6.28 14.28 9.24
CA SER A 41 -7.32 14.70 8.29
C SER A 41 -7.13 14.17 6.87
N TRP A 42 -5.92 13.79 6.52
CA TRP A 42 -5.54 13.21 5.24
C TRP A 42 -5.80 11.70 5.15
N ILE A 43 -6.00 11.01 6.28
CA ILE A 43 -6.29 9.57 6.33
C ILE A 43 -7.80 9.43 6.12
N LYS A 44 -8.20 8.98 4.92
CA LYS A 44 -9.60 8.80 4.58
C LYS A 44 -9.84 7.37 4.13
N PRO A 45 -10.63 6.58 4.87
CA PRO A 45 -11.02 5.26 4.42
C PRO A 45 -11.91 5.34 3.18
N GLY A 46 -11.84 4.32 2.32
CA GLY A 46 -12.67 4.28 1.13
C GLY A 46 -12.44 3.03 0.30
N VAL A 47 -13.33 2.81 -0.66
CA VAL A 47 -13.22 1.74 -1.65
C VAL A 47 -12.22 2.15 -2.72
N SER A 48 -11.45 1.19 -3.21
CA SER A 48 -10.53 1.40 -4.33
C SER A 48 -10.89 0.50 -5.50
N ALA A 49 -10.94 1.03 -6.70
CA ALA A 49 -10.82 0.21 -7.89
C ALA A 49 -9.40 -0.39 -7.91
N TRP A 50 -9.31 -1.63 -8.39
CA TRP A 50 -8.04 -2.32 -8.45
C TRP A 50 -7.96 -3.15 -9.72
N TYR A 51 -7.00 -2.81 -10.54
CA TYR A 51 -6.65 -3.55 -11.73
C TYR A 51 -5.33 -4.28 -11.53
N TRP A 52 -5.39 -5.62 -11.53
CA TRP A 52 -4.22 -6.46 -11.48
C TRP A 52 -4.18 -7.34 -12.73
N GLY A 53 -3.76 -6.73 -13.81
CA GLY A 53 -3.84 -7.36 -15.11
C GLY A 53 -2.53 -7.89 -15.67
N GLY A 54 -1.44 -7.86 -14.93
CA GLY A 54 -0.12 -8.00 -15.55
C GLY A 54 0.71 -9.21 -15.19
N SER A 55 0.44 -9.94 -14.11
CA SER A 55 1.44 -10.88 -13.59
C SER A 55 1.14 -12.36 -13.81
N ASP A 56 -0.08 -12.74 -14.12
CA ASP A 56 -0.51 -14.14 -14.26
C ASP A 56 -0.20 -14.78 -15.62
N GLY A 57 0.57 -14.11 -16.44
CA GLY A 57 0.98 -14.64 -17.76
C GLY A 57 -0.05 -14.51 -18.86
N ASN A 58 -1.26 -14.01 -18.56
CA ASN A 58 -2.31 -13.86 -19.57
C ASN A 58 -2.34 -12.46 -20.22
N LYS A 59 -1.16 -11.94 -20.56
CA LYS A 59 -0.99 -10.66 -21.25
C LYS A 59 -1.86 -10.49 -22.51
N THR A 60 -2.26 -11.61 -23.11
CA THR A 60 -3.11 -11.62 -24.30
C THR A 60 -4.53 -11.15 -24.03
N ASP A 61 -5.11 -11.46 -22.88
CA ASP A 61 -6.47 -11.04 -22.57
C ASP A 61 -6.52 -9.58 -22.14
N ILE A 62 -5.54 -9.13 -21.40
CA ILE A 62 -5.37 -7.70 -21.03
C ILE A 62 -5.20 -6.85 -22.27
N GLN A 63 -4.31 -7.25 -23.19
CA GLN A 63 -4.10 -6.56 -24.44
C GLN A 63 -5.38 -6.52 -25.30
N LYS A 64 -6.20 -7.57 -25.28
CA LYS A 64 -7.46 -7.63 -26.03
C LYS A 64 -8.56 -6.77 -25.40
N VAL A 65 -8.64 -6.73 -24.07
CA VAL A 65 -9.75 -6.06 -23.37
C VAL A 65 -9.45 -4.57 -23.22
N TYR A 66 -8.23 -4.22 -22.84
CA TYR A 66 -7.88 -2.85 -22.42
C TYR A 66 -6.86 -2.17 -23.34
N GLY A 67 -6.24 -2.89 -24.29
CA GLY A 67 -5.15 -2.34 -25.09
C GLY A 67 -3.78 -2.36 -24.41
N GLY A 68 -3.71 -2.58 -23.11
CA GLY A 68 -2.49 -2.68 -22.31
C GLY A 68 -2.70 -2.35 -20.83
N ILE A 69 -1.63 -2.43 -20.04
CA ILE A 69 -1.70 -2.14 -18.60
C ILE A 69 -2.06 -0.67 -18.38
N ARG A 70 -1.39 0.23 -19.05
CA ARG A 70 -1.63 1.68 -18.94
C ARG A 70 -3.10 2.03 -19.22
N GLU A 71 -3.63 1.57 -20.32
CA GLU A 71 -5.01 1.81 -20.73
C GLU A 71 -6.00 1.24 -19.72
N GLY A 72 -5.73 0.03 -19.21
CA GLY A 72 -6.54 -0.59 -18.16
C GLY A 72 -6.56 0.21 -16.86
N GLU A 73 -5.44 0.82 -16.48
CA GLU A 73 -5.37 1.67 -15.28
C GLU A 73 -6.16 2.99 -15.45
N TYR A 74 -6.17 3.58 -16.65
CA TYR A 74 -7.04 4.73 -16.96
C TYR A 74 -8.53 4.34 -16.89
N ASP A 75 -8.92 3.21 -17.48
CA ASP A 75 -10.30 2.70 -17.44
C ASP A 75 -10.76 2.44 -16.00
N HIS A 76 -9.88 1.93 -15.13
CA HIS A 76 -10.20 1.69 -13.72
C HIS A 76 -10.29 2.98 -12.90
N ALA A 77 -9.51 4.00 -13.22
CA ALA A 77 -9.66 5.33 -12.64
C ALA A 77 -11.01 5.95 -13.02
N ASP A 78 -11.41 5.81 -14.28
CA ASP A 78 -12.70 6.27 -14.78
C ASP A 78 -13.87 5.51 -14.15
N PHE A 79 -13.74 4.20 -14.02
CA PHE A 79 -14.73 3.36 -13.34
C PHE A 79 -14.87 3.75 -11.85
N ALA A 80 -13.76 4.01 -11.16
CA ALA A 80 -13.81 4.49 -9.77
C ALA A 80 -14.61 5.80 -9.67
N ALA A 81 -14.39 6.73 -10.60
CA ALA A 81 -15.13 7.99 -10.65
C ALA A 81 -16.64 7.78 -10.89
N GLU A 82 -17.00 6.91 -11.84
CA GLU A 82 -18.41 6.57 -12.13
C GLU A 82 -19.12 5.94 -10.91
N MET A 83 -18.40 5.11 -10.17
CA MET A 83 -18.91 4.44 -8.97
C MET A 83 -18.91 5.34 -7.73
N GLY A 84 -18.32 6.53 -7.80
CA GLY A 84 -18.15 7.40 -6.65
C GLY A 84 -17.14 6.85 -5.62
N TRP A 85 -16.20 6.01 -6.05
CA TRP A 85 -15.15 5.48 -5.20
C TRP A 85 -13.98 6.46 -5.10
N PRO A 86 -13.43 6.69 -3.91
CA PRO A 86 -12.40 7.72 -3.73
C PRO A 86 -11.02 7.32 -4.26
N TYR A 87 -10.78 6.04 -4.56
CA TYR A 87 -9.45 5.55 -4.91
C TYR A 87 -9.43 4.64 -6.12
N THR A 88 -8.28 4.66 -6.82
CA THR A 88 -7.83 3.59 -7.70
C THR A 88 -6.44 3.14 -7.29
N LEU A 89 -6.16 1.83 -7.32
CA LEU A 89 -4.86 1.24 -7.02
C LEU A 89 -4.17 0.82 -8.32
N ILE A 90 -3.09 1.50 -8.63
CA ILE A 90 -2.19 1.20 -9.74
C ILE A 90 -1.29 0.04 -9.31
N ASP A 91 -1.51 -1.16 -9.84
CA ASP A 91 -0.77 -2.38 -9.46
C ASP A 91 0.49 -2.59 -10.34
N GLY A 92 1.14 -3.74 -10.22
CA GLY A 92 2.41 -4.05 -10.89
C GLY A 92 2.40 -3.83 -12.41
N GLY A 93 3.57 -3.47 -12.93
CA GLY A 93 3.73 -3.14 -14.35
C GLY A 93 3.61 -1.66 -14.70
N TRP A 94 3.44 -0.81 -13.71
CA TRP A 94 3.43 0.63 -13.91
C TRP A 94 4.82 1.18 -14.31
N SER A 95 4.81 2.39 -14.86
CA SER A 95 6.02 3.12 -15.26
C SER A 95 5.95 4.57 -14.82
N ALA A 96 7.09 5.10 -14.36
CA ALA A 96 7.26 6.53 -14.04
C ALA A 96 6.97 7.47 -15.23
N GLU A 97 6.99 6.94 -16.44
CA GLU A 97 6.69 7.69 -17.66
C GLU A 97 5.23 8.15 -17.72
N TRP A 98 4.29 7.31 -17.24
CA TRP A 98 2.85 7.59 -17.40
C TRP A 98 2.07 7.74 -16.09
N VAL A 99 2.59 7.25 -14.94
CA VAL A 99 1.91 7.37 -13.65
C VAL A 99 1.56 8.81 -13.30
N PRO A 100 2.45 9.82 -13.45
CA PRO A 100 2.08 11.21 -13.13
C PRO A 100 0.89 11.75 -13.94
N SER A 101 0.77 11.34 -15.21
CA SER A 101 -0.36 11.74 -16.05
C SER A 101 -1.65 11.03 -15.68
N LEU A 102 -1.58 9.76 -15.28
CA LEU A 102 -2.74 9.04 -14.75
C LEU A 102 -3.22 9.65 -13.43
N VAL A 103 -2.31 9.97 -12.51
CA VAL A 103 -2.67 10.64 -11.24
C VAL A 103 -3.43 11.94 -11.49
N LYS A 104 -2.93 12.76 -12.41
CA LYS A 104 -3.62 14.00 -12.79
C LYS A 104 -5.02 13.72 -13.36
N HIS A 105 -5.14 12.76 -14.26
CA HIS A 105 -6.42 12.36 -14.85
C HIS A 105 -7.43 11.90 -13.80
N ALA A 106 -7.01 11.05 -12.87
CA ALA A 106 -7.86 10.57 -11.78
C ALA A 106 -8.32 11.72 -10.86
N GLN A 107 -7.40 12.61 -10.50
CA GLN A 107 -7.69 13.76 -9.64
C GLN A 107 -8.68 14.76 -10.27
N GLU A 108 -8.60 14.97 -11.60
CA GLU A 108 -9.58 15.78 -12.34
C GLU A 108 -11.01 15.22 -12.23
N LYS A 109 -11.14 13.92 -11.91
CA LYS A 109 -12.41 13.21 -11.72
C LYS A 109 -12.76 12.96 -10.25
N GLY A 110 -11.95 13.49 -9.31
CA GLY A 110 -12.16 13.33 -7.87
C GLY A 110 -11.70 12.00 -7.30
N VAL A 111 -10.87 11.24 -8.03
CA VAL A 111 -10.30 9.95 -7.61
C VAL A 111 -8.82 10.16 -7.25
N GLU A 112 -8.40 9.62 -6.13
CA GLU A 112 -7.00 9.62 -5.69
C GLU A 112 -6.31 8.29 -6.04
N CYS A 113 -5.01 8.32 -6.30
CA CYS A 113 -4.26 7.14 -6.68
C CYS A 113 -3.46 6.56 -5.52
N LEU A 114 -3.51 5.23 -5.41
CA LEU A 114 -2.61 4.41 -4.62
C LEU A 114 -1.65 3.68 -5.56
N LEU A 115 -0.43 3.38 -5.11
CA LEU A 115 0.59 2.76 -5.96
C LEU A 115 1.11 1.47 -5.34
N TRP A 116 1.19 0.41 -6.14
CA TRP A 116 1.80 -0.86 -5.74
C TRP A 116 3.32 -0.82 -5.91
N GLN A 117 4.03 -1.48 -4.98
CA GLN A 117 5.46 -1.73 -5.09
C GLN A 117 5.85 -3.04 -4.39
N THR A 118 6.88 -3.70 -4.89
CA THR A 118 7.52 -4.82 -4.18
C THR A 118 8.45 -4.33 -3.08
N ALA A 119 8.38 -4.95 -1.90
CA ALA A 119 9.35 -4.76 -0.83
C ALA A 119 10.63 -5.57 -1.06
N LYS A 120 10.61 -6.51 -2.00
CA LYS A 120 11.69 -7.44 -2.27
C LYS A 120 12.88 -6.74 -2.92
N LEU A 121 14.00 -6.66 -2.21
CA LEU A 121 15.18 -5.90 -2.64
C LEU A 121 15.90 -6.49 -3.85
N SER A 122 15.74 -7.79 -4.11
CA SER A 122 16.23 -8.42 -5.34
C SER A 122 15.53 -7.93 -6.60
N ASP A 123 14.29 -7.50 -6.47
CA ASP A 123 13.45 -7.05 -7.58
C ASP A 123 13.47 -5.53 -7.73
N SER A 124 13.68 -4.81 -6.62
CA SER A 124 13.78 -3.35 -6.59
C SER A 124 14.56 -2.86 -5.39
N GLN A 125 15.44 -1.89 -5.61
CA GLN A 125 16.18 -1.18 -4.54
C GLN A 125 15.44 0.08 -4.02
N ASP A 126 14.28 0.39 -4.55
CA ASP A 126 13.52 1.60 -4.20
C ASP A 126 13.15 1.66 -2.71
N PHE A 127 12.93 0.49 -2.10
CA PHE A 127 12.65 0.35 -0.67
C PHE A 127 13.84 -0.15 0.16
N SER A 128 15.06 -0.04 -0.35
CA SER A 128 16.26 -0.12 0.52
C SER A 128 16.28 1.07 1.50
N ASN A 129 16.97 0.90 2.62
CA ASN A 129 17.07 1.97 3.64
C ASN A 129 17.59 3.29 3.07
N ASP A 130 18.46 3.24 2.05
CA ASP A 130 19.06 4.42 1.44
C ASP A 130 18.18 5.14 0.43
N ASN A 131 17.23 4.42 -0.20
CA ASN A 131 16.41 4.95 -1.29
C ASN A 131 14.96 5.24 -0.90
N MET A 132 14.44 4.57 0.13
CA MET A 132 13.02 4.59 0.51
C MET A 132 12.46 6.01 0.65
N GLU A 133 13.16 6.89 1.35
CA GLU A 133 12.67 8.26 1.55
C GLU A 133 12.61 9.06 0.25
N LYS A 134 13.64 8.93 -0.60
CA LYS A 134 13.68 9.58 -1.91
C LYS A 134 12.53 9.10 -2.81
N THR A 135 12.28 7.81 -2.81
CA THR A 135 11.21 7.19 -3.59
C THR A 135 9.84 7.67 -3.13
N LEU A 136 9.58 7.63 -1.83
CA LEU A 136 8.30 8.11 -1.27
C LEU A 136 8.07 9.59 -1.52
N LYS A 137 9.12 10.41 -1.39
CA LYS A 137 9.04 11.83 -1.72
C LYS A 137 8.65 12.04 -3.19
N GLN A 138 9.29 11.33 -4.11
CA GLN A 138 8.95 11.41 -5.53
C GLN A 138 7.49 11.05 -5.80
N TRP A 139 6.97 9.98 -5.18
CA TRP A 139 5.58 9.57 -5.37
C TRP A 139 4.59 10.55 -4.74
N ALA A 140 4.92 11.12 -3.58
CA ALA A 140 4.14 12.20 -3.00
C ALA A 140 4.10 13.43 -3.92
N ASP A 141 5.24 13.78 -4.55
CA ASP A 141 5.32 14.88 -5.54
C ASP A 141 4.47 14.58 -6.80
N TRP A 142 4.28 13.32 -7.17
CA TRP A 142 3.32 12.91 -8.23
C TRP A 142 1.86 13.02 -7.80
N GLY A 143 1.58 13.10 -6.51
CA GLY A 143 0.23 13.15 -5.94
C GLY A 143 -0.32 11.81 -5.47
N ILE A 144 0.51 10.77 -5.36
CA ILE A 144 0.12 9.47 -4.79
C ILE A 144 -0.27 9.63 -3.31
N LYS A 145 -1.39 9.04 -2.91
CA LYS A 145 -1.96 9.15 -1.55
C LYS A 145 -1.74 7.92 -0.67
N GLY A 146 -1.18 6.89 -1.21
CA GLY A 146 -0.84 5.69 -0.44
C GLY A 146 -0.15 4.65 -1.28
N ILE A 147 0.34 3.63 -0.61
CA ILE A 147 1.07 2.53 -1.22
C ILE A 147 0.52 1.18 -0.78
N LYS A 148 0.49 0.24 -1.70
CA LYS A 148 0.38 -1.19 -1.44
C LYS A 148 1.77 -1.77 -1.59
N ILE A 149 2.39 -2.15 -0.49
CA ILE A 149 3.74 -2.72 -0.48
C ILE A 149 3.69 -4.22 -0.25
N ASP A 150 4.25 -4.98 -1.18
CA ASP A 150 4.03 -6.40 -1.31
C ASP A 150 5.34 -7.21 -1.30
N PHE A 151 5.23 -8.52 -1.11
CA PHE A 151 6.35 -9.47 -1.18
C PHE A 151 7.48 -9.18 -0.18
N TRP A 152 7.13 -9.03 1.08
CA TRP A 152 8.13 -9.01 2.16
C TRP A 152 8.78 -10.40 2.28
N GLU A 153 10.10 -10.45 2.25
CA GLU A 153 10.85 -11.71 2.08
C GLU A 153 10.83 -12.59 3.32
N ASP A 154 10.75 -11.97 4.51
CA ASP A 154 10.79 -12.69 5.79
C ASP A 154 10.15 -11.86 6.92
N ASP A 155 10.16 -12.41 8.13
CA ASP A 155 9.72 -11.80 9.39
C ASP A 155 10.90 -11.53 10.34
N SER A 156 12.09 -11.31 9.81
CA SER A 156 13.28 -10.99 10.60
C SER A 156 13.13 -9.64 11.31
N HIS A 157 13.93 -9.46 12.35
CA HIS A 157 14.00 -8.19 13.05
C HIS A 157 14.35 -7.01 12.12
N GLU A 158 15.19 -7.24 11.14
CA GLU A 158 15.56 -6.22 10.15
C GLU A 158 14.36 -5.86 9.26
N THR A 159 13.60 -6.83 8.80
CA THR A 159 12.38 -6.60 8.03
C THR A 159 11.35 -5.81 8.84
N MET A 160 11.15 -6.14 10.14
CA MET A 160 10.25 -5.37 11.01
C MET A 160 10.69 -3.92 11.16
N ILE A 161 11.99 -3.65 11.32
CA ILE A 161 12.53 -2.29 11.36
C ILE A 161 12.28 -1.54 10.03
N ARG A 162 12.45 -2.20 8.89
CA ARG A 162 12.15 -1.61 7.57
C ARG A 162 10.67 -1.23 7.44
N MET A 163 9.76 -2.12 7.85
CA MET A 163 8.32 -1.85 7.86
C MET A 163 7.98 -0.64 8.75
N GLU A 164 8.54 -0.59 9.95
CA GLU A 164 8.33 0.55 10.85
C GLU A 164 8.90 1.87 10.28
N ASN A 165 10.06 1.84 9.68
CA ASN A 165 10.65 3.01 9.02
C ASN A 165 9.80 3.48 7.83
N LEU A 166 9.31 2.54 7.02
CA LEU A 166 8.40 2.84 5.93
C LEU A 166 7.14 3.54 6.43
N LEU A 167 6.53 3.02 7.50
CA LEU A 167 5.33 3.61 8.07
C LEU A 167 5.56 5.05 8.56
N LYS A 168 6.69 5.30 9.24
CA LYS A 168 7.08 6.64 9.68
C LYS A 168 7.27 7.61 8.51
N LEU A 169 7.92 7.17 7.45
CA LEU A 169 8.14 7.98 6.25
C LEU A 169 6.81 8.23 5.50
N CYS A 170 5.95 7.23 5.39
CA CYS A 170 4.62 7.41 4.80
C CYS A 170 3.80 8.44 5.59
N GLY A 171 3.83 8.39 6.92
CA GLY A 171 3.23 9.42 7.77
C GLY A 171 3.78 10.83 7.50
N LYS A 172 5.11 10.95 7.32
CA LYS A 172 5.77 12.22 6.97
C LYS A 172 5.27 12.80 5.64
N TYR A 173 5.04 11.95 4.64
CA TYR A 173 4.58 12.36 3.31
C TYR A 173 3.06 12.28 3.14
N LYS A 174 2.31 12.04 4.21
CA LYS A 174 0.84 11.92 4.21
C LYS A 174 0.34 10.88 3.21
N MET A 175 0.96 9.70 3.23
CA MET A 175 0.63 8.54 2.42
C MET A 175 0.09 7.41 3.29
N MET A 176 -1.02 6.81 2.90
CA MET A 176 -1.56 5.60 3.54
C MET A 176 -0.73 4.37 3.14
N VAL A 177 -0.73 3.34 3.98
CA VAL A 177 0.04 2.11 3.73
C VAL A 177 -0.89 0.90 3.81
N ASN A 178 -0.79 0.03 2.82
CA ASN A 178 -1.33 -1.32 2.82
C ASN A 178 -0.17 -2.31 2.76
N TYR A 179 0.12 -2.99 3.86
CA TYR A 179 1.07 -4.09 3.87
C TYR A 179 0.43 -5.34 3.27
N HIS A 180 1.03 -5.87 2.22
CA HIS A 180 0.57 -7.05 1.50
C HIS A 180 1.70 -8.08 1.40
N GLY A 181 1.38 -9.38 1.26
CA GLY A 181 2.41 -10.43 1.18
C GLY A 181 3.44 -10.36 2.31
N CYS A 182 3.02 -10.06 3.53
CA CYS A 182 3.85 -9.91 4.71
C CYS A 182 3.47 -10.91 5.81
N THR A 183 4.29 -10.99 6.86
CA THR A 183 3.99 -11.76 8.06
C THR A 183 2.69 -11.24 8.72
N ARG A 184 1.96 -12.14 9.38
CA ARG A 184 0.68 -11.89 10.04
C ARG A 184 0.82 -12.03 11.55
#